data_b937ecd4a61db40b6a818ddda54598fe
#
_entry.id   b937ecd4a61db40b6a818ddda54598fe
#
_cell.length_a   1.000
_cell.length_b   1.000
_cell.length_c   1.000
_cell.angle_alpha   90.00
_cell.angle_beta   90.00
_cell.angle_gamma   90.00
#
_symmetry.space_group_name_H-M   'P 1'
#
loop_
_entity.id
_entity.type
_entity.pdbx_description
1 polymer ?
#
loop_
_entity_poly.entity_id
_entity_poly.type
_entity_poly.pdbx_seq_one_letter_code
_entity_poly.pdbx_strand_id
1 'polypeptide(L)'
;GGYDYSGNPNLMANINADSFSQGSGALSVVDDGDEVVVTLDPNNKLEIFKAKSQPALVVGKTYTMSVEIMLEGDFTGDPSKIGLRYIKMPNWVSELYTRNTLTATKGVWQKLTGTVKITAASDNAESWLIMLQNKDANNSLSGKLRLRHAKVEYGSEATPFQPNLLVEPYNICREYPNENLCNPTVKFPIKSSVETLYSGRVPEDFVKGETYTVTIGATKPSTQSFGVYLALENHAIFKSVEGLPNTWTATLKIDRLGEKKNAVYIYQSPASSVGACQIDWLKIEKGDTRTPNIEQYKYRGIGMRDSNNPKDYVWDLAPEYVEDN
;
A
#
# COMPACT_ATOMS: atom_id res chain seq x y z
N GLY A 1 14.98 -5.00 -19.11
CA GLY A 1 13.78 -4.47 -18.52
C GLY A 1 12.74 -4.20 -19.59
N GLY A 2 11.50 -4.39 -19.31
CA GLY A 2 10.42 -4.23 -20.28
C GLY A 2 9.55 -3.00 -20.08
N TYR A 3 9.82 -2.18 -19.04
CA TYR A 3 8.97 -1.05 -18.70
C TYR A 3 9.62 0.30 -19.00
N ASP A 4 8.77 1.27 -19.35
CA ASP A 4 9.15 2.65 -19.53
C ASP A 4 8.99 3.41 -18.20
N TYR A 5 10.09 3.85 -17.61
CA TYR A 5 10.11 4.57 -16.34
C TYR A 5 10.17 6.09 -16.50
N SER A 6 9.94 6.61 -17.72
CA SER A 6 10.00 8.06 -17.97
C SER A 6 8.82 8.83 -17.41
N GLY A 7 7.70 8.16 -17.14
CA GLY A 7 6.50 8.77 -16.57
C GLY A 7 6.54 8.89 -15.06
N ASN A 8 5.41 9.26 -14.47
CA ASN A 8 5.26 9.32 -13.02
C ASN A 8 5.35 7.94 -12.37
N PRO A 9 5.90 7.83 -11.17
CA PRO A 9 5.90 6.58 -10.41
C PRO A 9 4.49 6.04 -10.19
N ASN A 10 4.38 4.70 -10.16
CA ASN A 10 3.15 4.03 -9.76
C ASN A 10 3.02 4.04 -8.24
N LEU A 11 1.94 4.64 -7.74
CA LEU A 11 1.67 4.82 -6.32
C LEU A 11 0.79 3.72 -5.72
N MET A 12 0.23 2.84 -6.54
CA MET A 12 -0.58 1.72 -6.04
C MET A 12 0.24 0.45 -5.88
N ALA A 13 -0.28 -0.49 -5.08
CA ALA A 13 0.30 -1.82 -5.02
C ALA A 13 0.12 -2.56 -6.35
N ASN A 14 1.08 -3.40 -6.72
CA ASN A 14 1.00 -4.17 -7.96
C ASN A 14 -0.13 -5.18 -7.91
N ILE A 15 -0.89 -5.30 -9.00
CA ILE A 15 -1.98 -6.27 -9.05
C ILE A 15 -1.47 -7.68 -9.33
N ASN A 16 -2.16 -8.62 -8.73
CA ASN A 16 -2.08 -10.06 -9.02
C ASN A 16 -3.45 -10.68 -8.70
N ALA A 17 -3.58 -11.99 -8.85
CA ALA A 17 -4.83 -12.68 -8.56
C ALA A 17 -5.31 -12.46 -7.13
N ASP A 18 -4.40 -12.39 -6.16
CA ASP A 18 -4.74 -12.14 -4.75
C ASP A 18 -5.37 -10.77 -4.53
N SER A 19 -5.05 -9.78 -5.37
CA SER A 19 -5.66 -8.44 -5.31
C SER A 19 -7.19 -8.47 -5.46
N PHE A 20 -7.74 -9.57 -5.97
CA PHE A 20 -9.15 -9.77 -6.27
C PHE A 20 -9.70 -11.07 -5.68
N SER A 21 -9.15 -11.52 -4.57
CA SER A 21 -9.45 -12.83 -3.95
C SER A 21 -10.72 -12.86 -3.11
N GLN A 22 -11.33 -11.71 -2.86
CA GLN A 22 -12.54 -11.56 -2.05
C GLN A 22 -13.70 -11.01 -2.89
N GLY A 23 -14.89 -11.06 -2.34
CA GLY A 23 -16.10 -10.53 -2.98
C GLY A 23 -16.87 -11.57 -3.74
N SER A 24 -17.50 -11.15 -4.85
CA SER A 24 -18.42 -12.00 -5.62
C SER A 24 -18.29 -11.76 -7.13
N GLY A 25 -18.88 -12.66 -7.91
CA GLY A 25 -19.00 -12.49 -9.35
C GLY A 25 -17.83 -13.08 -10.17
N ALA A 26 -16.89 -13.74 -9.53
CA ALA A 26 -15.84 -14.50 -10.19
C ALA A 26 -15.90 -15.97 -9.78
N LEU A 27 -15.85 -16.88 -10.75
CA LEU A 27 -15.69 -18.29 -10.50
C LEU A 27 -14.24 -18.63 -10.19
N SER A 28 -13.30 -17.90 -10.80
CA SER A 28 -11.86 -18.01 -10.50
C SER A 28 -11.15 -16.72 -10.86
N VAL A 29 -10.04 -16.47 -10.17
CA VAL A 29 -9.09 -15.40 -10.46
C VAL A 29 -7.70 -16.02 -10.37
N VAL A 30 -6.94 -15.97 -11.46
CA VAL A 30 -5.62 -16.61 -11.53
C VAL A 30 -4.61 -15.69 -12.20
N ASP A 31 -3.34 -15.87 -11.85
CA ASP A 31 -2.23 -15.17 -12.51
C ASP A 31 -1.84 -15.89 -13.80
N ASP A 32 -1.51 -15.10 -14.82
CA ASP A 32 -0.91 -15.55 -16.06
C ASP A 32 0.21 -14.56 -16.43
N GLY A 33 1.41 -14.83 -15.91
CA GLY A 33 2.51 -13.87 -15.98
C GLY A 33 2.18 -12.60 -15.18
N ASP A 34 2.26 -11.45 -15.84
CA ASP A 34 1.88 -10.15 -15.26
C ASP A 34 0.39 -9.80 -15.48
N GLU A 35 -0.38 -10.72 -16.06
CA GLU A 35 -1.80 -10.56 -16.29
C GLU A 35 -2.61 -11.29 -15.24
N VAL A 36 -3.79 -10.77 -14.94
CA VAL A 36 -4.79 -11.41 -14.07
C VAL A 36 -5.95 -11.87 -14.93
N VAL A 37 -6.29 -13.15 -14.83
CA VAL A 37 -7.40 -13.75 -15.59
C VAL A 37 -8.58 -13.98 -14.66
N VAL A 38 -9.71 -13.37 -14.97
CA VAL A 38 -10.97 -13.51 -14.23
C VAL A 38 -11.95 -14.34 -15.05
N THR A 39 -12.40 -15.45 -14.49
CA THR A 39 -13.54 -16.20 -15.03
C THR A 39 -14.80 -15.73 -14.31
N LEU A 40 -15.74 -15.19 -15.08
CA LEU A 40 -16.91 -14.51 -14.55
C LEU A 40 -18.01 -15.47 -14.14
N ASP A 41 -18.73 -15.14 -13.08
CA ASP A 41 -19.88 -15.87 -12.59
C ASP A 41 -21.16 -15.20 -13.07
N PRO A 42 -21.94 -15.83 -13.97
CA PRO A 42 -23.16 -15.20 -14.50
C PRO A 42 -24.29 -15.06 -13.48
N ASN A 43 -24.18 -15.71 -12.33
CA ASN A 43 -25.22 -15.71 -11.30
C ASN A 43 -25.02 -14.68 -10.20
N ASN A 44 -23.86 -14.04 -10.15
CA ASN A 44 -23.53 -13.08 -9.11
C ASN A 44 -22.90 -11.81 -9.69
N LYS A 45 -23.20 -10.67 -9.07
CA LYS A 45 -22.63 -9.38 -9.46
C LYS A 45 -21.12 -9.39 -9.28
N LEU A 46 -20.40 -8.88 -10.28
CA LEU A 46 -18.95 -8.72 -10.20
C LEU A 46 -18.58 -7.59 -9.26
N GLU A 47 -18.00 -7.94 -8.14
CA GLU A 47 -17.40 -7.06 -7.13
C GLU A 47 -16.28 -7.83 -6.45
N ILE A 48 -15.05 -7.75 -6.99
CA ILE A 48 -13.90 -8.49 -6.46
C ILE A 48 -12.80 -7.53 -6.02
N PHE A 49 -12.19 -7.85 -4.88
CA PHE A 49 -11.22 -6.99 -4.20
C PHE A 49 -10.37 -7.79 -3.22
N LYS A 50 -9.44 -7.12 -2.57
CA LYS A 50 -8.72 -7.62 -1.38
C LYS A 50 -8.69 -6.52 -0.34
N ALA A 51 -9.24 -6.78 0.84
CA ALA A 51 -9.24 -5.83 1.94
C ALA A 51 -7.81 -5.45 2.37
N LYS A 52 -7.58 -4.18 2.74
CA LYS A 52 -6.32 -3.69 3.32
C LYS A 52 -5.11 -3.91 2.44
N SER A 53 -5.26 -3.73 1.13
CA SER A 53 -4.23 -4.10 0.15
C SER A 53 -3.62 -2.91 -0.61
N GLN A 54 -4.12 -1.70 -0.42
CA GLN A 54 -3.66 -0.54 -1.17
C GLN A 54 -3.16 0.58 -0.28
N PRO A 55 -2.20 1.41 -0.76
CA PRO A 55 -1.77 2.61 -0.06
C PRO A 55 -2.87 3.66 0.03
N ALA A 56 -2.77 4.53 1.04
CA ALA A 56 -3.68 5.66 1.20
C ALA A 56 -3.48 6.70 0.10
N LEU A 57 -4.58 7.30 -0.36
CA LEU A 57 -4.57 8.50 -1.19
C LEU A 57 -4.65 9.73 -0.28
N VAL A 58 -4.07 10.84 -0.71
CA VAL A 58 -3.91 12.05 0.09
C VAL A 58 -4.90 13.13 -0.32
N VAL A 59 -5.62 13.68 0.66
CA VAL A 59 -6.56 14.79 0.46
C VAL A 59 -5.88 15.98 -0.20
N GLY A 60 -6.52 16.58 -1.17
CA GLY A 60 -6.03 17.75 -1.91
C GLY A 60 -5.16 17.41 -3.11
N LYS A 61 -4.72 16.17 -3.27
CA LYS A 61 -3.95 15.73 -4.43
C LYS A 61 -4.85 15.20 -5.54
N THR A 62 -4.42 15.40 -6.77
CA THR A 62 -5.08 14.87 -7.96
C THR A 62 -4.33 13.63 -8.43
N TYR A 63 -5.07 12.54 -8.68
CA TYR A 63 -4.52 11.28 -9.15
C TYR A 63 -5.22 10.84 -10.43
N THR A 64 -4.50 10.12 -11.26
CA THR A 64 -5.04 9.40 -12.41
C THR A 64 -4.83 7.91 -12.23
N MET A 65 -5.93 7.16 -12.37
CA MET A 65 -5.92 5.69 -12.39
C MET A 65 -5.97 5.24 -13.84
N SER A 66 -5.21 4.22 -14.18
CA SER A 66 -5.28 3.55 -15.48
C SER A 66 -5.15 2.04 -15.31
N VAL A 67 -5.79 1.31 -16.20
CA VAL A 67 -5.72 -0.16 -16.27
C VAL A 67 -6.03 -0.58 -17.70
N GLU A 68 -5.45 -1.68 -18.13
CA GLU A 68 -5.83 -2.31 -19.40
C GLU A 68 -6.65 -3.57 -19.14
N ILE A 69 -7.74 -3.71 -19.87
CA ILE A 69 -8.65 -4.86 -19.81
C ILE A 69 -8.87 -5.43 -21.22
N MET A 70 -8.80 -6.76 -21.31
CA MET A 70 -9.12 -7.50 -22.54
C MET A 70 -10.29 -8.41 -22.26
N LEU A 71 -11.33 -8.35 -23.11
CA LEU A 71 -12.40 -9.33 -23.11
C LEU A 71 -11.95 -10.51 -23.98
N GLU A 72 -12.05 -11.72 -23.43
CA GLU A 72 -11.71 -12.92 -24.20
C GLU A 72 -12.86 -13.36 -25.12
N GLY A 73 -12.58 -14.28 -26.04
CA GLY A 73 -13.54 -14.71 -27.05
C GLY A 73 -14.85 -15.29 -26.51
N ASP A 74 -14.81 -15.85 -25.30
CA ASP A 74 -15.98 -16.44 -24.61
C ASP A 74 -16.75 -15.45 -23.74
N PHE A 75 -16.32 -14.20 -23.66
CA PHE A 75 -17.02 -13.18 -22.86
C PHE A 75 -18.43 -12.94 -23.39
N THR A 76 -19.40 -12.88 -22.48
CA THR A 76 -20.78 -12.46 -22.78
C THR A 76 -21.27 -11.45 -21.78
N GLY A 77 -22.23 -10.62 -22.17
CA GLY A 77 -22.82 -9.58 -21.36
C GLY A 77 -22.38 -8.19 -21.83
N ASP A 78 -22.87 -7.18 -21.13
CA ASP A 78 -22.54 -5.78 -21.41
C ASP A 78 -21.27 -5.36 -20.66
N PRO A 79 -20.13 -5.09 -21.32
CA PRO A 79 -18.91 -4.69 -20.65
C PRO A 79 -18.89 -3.22 -20.22
N SER A 80 -19.82 -2.39 -20.65
CA SER A 80 -19.77 -0.93 -20.49
C SER A 80 -19.85 -0.46 -19.03
N LYS A 81 -20.28 -1.31 -18.13
CA LYS A 81 -20.39 -1.00 -16.69
C LYS A 81 -19.29 -1.60 -15.84
N ILE A 82 -18.33 -2.28 -16.48
CA ILE A 82 -17.15 -2.81 -15.81
C ILE A 82 -16.14 -1.68 -15.63
N GLY A 83 -15.61 -1.54 -14.43
CA GLY A 83 -14.57 -0.55 -14.13
C GLY A 83 -13.76 -0.92 -12.90
N LEU A 84 -12.67 -0.20 -12.70
CA LEU A 84 -11.80 -0.31 -11.53
C LEU A 84 -12.03 0.90 -10.63
N ARG A 85 -12.08 0.65 -9.33
CA ARG A 85 -12.29 1.67 -8.30
C ARG A 85 -11.24 1.57 -7.23
N TYR A 86 -10.79 2.70 -6.73
CA TYR A 86 -9.92 2.83 -5.58
C TYR A 86 -10.77 3.28 -4.40
N ILE A 87 -10.91 2.43 -3.39
CA ILE A 87 -11.93 2.55 -2.36
C ILE A 87 -11.30 2.76 -1.00
N LYS A 88 -11.83 3.74 -0.28
CA LYS A 88 -11.52 4.00 1.12
C LYS A 88 -12.51 3.27 2.03
N MET A 89 -11.99 2.58 3.04
CA MET A 89 -12.79 1.97 4.09
C MET A 89 -12.73 2.82 5.38
N PRO A 90 -13.77 2.84 6.17
CA PRO A 90 -15.03 2.13 6.06
C PRO A 90 -15.99 2.78 5.04
N ASN A 91 -17.14 2.16 4.86
CA ASN A 91 -18.25 2.66 4.05
C ASN A 91 -18.07 2.58 2.53
N TRP A 92 -17.03 1.90 2.04
CA TRP A 92 -16.86 1.62 0.61
C TRP A 92 -16.88 2.90 -0.25
N VAL A 93 -16.16 3.94 0.17
CA VAL A 93 -16.14 5.22 -0.53
C VAL A 93 -15.21 5.13 -1.74
N SER A 94 -15.78 5.28 -2.93
CA SER A 94 -15.03 5.28 -4.18
C SER A 94 -14.36 6.65 -4.38
N GLU A 95 -13.09 6.75 -4.02
CA GLU A 95 -12.34 8.01 -4.06
C GLU A 95 -11.72 8.28 -5.43
N LEU A 96 -11.37 7.24 -6.17
CA LEU A 96 -10.80 7.31 -7.51
C LEU A 96 -11.38 6.17 -8.34
N TYR A 97 -11.69 6.40 -9.59
CA TYR A 97 -12.33 5.38 -10.44
C TYR A 97 -12.11 5.67 -11.92
N THR A 98 -12.18 4.61 -12.74
CA THR A 98 -12.16 4.72 -14.18
C THR A 98 -13.46 5.32 -14.70
N ARG A 99 -13.39 6.18 -15.73
CA ARG A 99 -14.55 6.94 -16.22
C ARG A 99 -14.98 6.59 -17.64
N ASN A 100 -14.06 6.20 -18.50
CA ASN A 100 -14.43 5.71 -19.83
C ASN A 100 -14.90 4.25 -19.74
N THR A 101 -15.49 3.74 -20.81
CA THR A 101 -16.13 2.44 -20.81
C THR A 101 -15.49 1.48 -21.79
N LEU A 102 -15.54 0.18 -21.45
CA LEU A 102 -15.16 -0.88 -22.36
C LEU A 102 -16.17 -0.99 -23.51
N THR A 103 -15.67 -1.25 -24.71
CA THR A 103 -16.48 -1.68 -25.84
C THR A 103 -16.60 -3.19 -25.86
N ALA A 104 -17.53 -3.72 -26.65
CA ALA A 104 -17.73 -5.16 -26.78
C ALA A 104 -16.66 -5.89 -27.62
N THR A 105 -15.67 -5.17 -28.11
CA THR A 105 -14.59 -5.74 -28.92
C THR A 105 -13.76 -6.72 -28.09
N LYS A 106 -13.59 -7.94 -28.61
CA LYS A 106 -12.86 -9.02 -27.94
C LYS A 106 -11.44 -9.15 -28.47
N GLY A 107 -10.55 -9.68 -27.63
CA GLY A 107 -9.18 -10.01 -28.01
C GLY A 107 -8.25 -8.82 -28.15
N VAL A 108 -8.64 -7.63 -27.71
CA VAL A 108 -7.81 -6.42 -27.75
C VAL A 108 -7.74 -5.78 -26.36
N TRP A 109 -6.59 -5.26 -26.04
CA TRP A 109 -6.41 -4.49 -24.80
C TRP A 109 -7.05 -3.12 -24.94
N GLN A 110 -7.94 -2.81 -24.01
CA GLN A 110 -8.62 -1.52 -23.91
C GLN A 110 -8.16 -0.81 -22.65
N LYS A 111 -7.79 0.45 -22.78
CA LYS A 111 -7.33 1.25 -21.64
C LYS A 111 -8.49 2.00 -20.99
N LEU A 112 -8.72 1.75 -19.72
CA LEU A 112 -9.61 2.54 -18.88
C LEU A 112 -8.81 3.52 -18.05
N THR A 113 -9.29 4.77 -17.95
CA THR A 113 -8.67 5.83 -17.16
C THR A 113 -9.70 6.64 -16.40
N GLY A 114 -9.26 7.26 -15.33
CA GLY A 114 -10.06 8.24 -14.60
C GLY A 114 -9.19 9.11 -13.71
N THR A 115 -9.56 10.39 -13.62
CA THR A 115 -8.84 11.38 -12.81
C THR A 115 -9.78 11.96 -11.79
N VAL A 116 -9.31 12.04 -10.53
CA VAL A 116 -10.08 12.63 -9.42
C VAL A 116 -9.13 13.41 -8.51
N LYS A 117 -9.58 14.58 -8.05
CA LYS A 117 -8.97 15.28 -6.93
C LYS A 117 -9.60 14.75 -5.64
N ILE A 118 -8.79 14.30 -4.71
CA ILE A 118 -9.28 13.76 -3.44
C ILE A 118 -9.72 14.92 -2.54
N THR A 119 -11.01 14.99 -2.24
CA THR A 119 -11.61 16.07 -1.45
C THR A 119 -12.14 15.63 -0.09
N ALA A 120 -12.37 14.32 0.09
CA ALA A 120 -12.83 13.78 1.37
C ALA A 120 -11.69 13.66 2.37
N ALA A 121 -11.96 13.93 3.64
CA ALA A 121 -10.99 13.68 4.70
C ALA A 121 -10.69 12.19 4.79
N SER A 122 -9.42 11.84 4.66
CA SER A 122 -8.97 10.44 4.63
C SER A 122 -8.01 10.08 5.76
N ASP A 123 -7.71 11.01 6.66
CA ASP A 123 -6.67 10.86 7.69
C ASP A 123 -6.92 9.67 8.63
N ASN A 124 -8.18 9.33 8.88
CA ASN A 124 -8.58 8.22 9.74
C ASN A 124 -9.16 7.05 8.95
N ALA A 125 -8.87 6.94 7.68
CA ALA A 125 -9.28 5.76 6.92
C ALA A 125 -8.74 4.48 7.59
N GLU A 126 -9.58 3.46 7.70
CA GLU A 126 -9.15 2.16 8.21
C GLU A 126 -8.14 1.53 7.24
N SER A 127 -8.49 1.54 5.97
CA SER A 127 -7.69 0.91 4.92
C SER A 127 -8.20 1.31 3.54
N TRP A 128 -7.47 0.86 2.52
CA TRP A 128 -7.76 1.10 1.11
C TRP A 128 -7.69 -0.21 0.32
N LEU A 129 -8.47 -0.28 -0.73
CA LEU A 129 -8.49 -1.42 -1.65
C LEU A 129 -8.83 -0.97 -3.07
N ILE A 130 -8.57 -1.83 -4.04
CA ILE A 130 -9.12 -1.69 -5.40
C ILE A 130 -10.20 -2.74 -5.61
N MET A 131 -11.22 -2.39 -6.38
CA MET A 131 -12.32 -3.28 -6.72
C MET A 131 -12.55 -3.27 -8.23
N LEU A 132 -12.56 -4.46 -8.82
CA LEU A 132 -13.11 -4.64 -10.16
C LEU A 132 -14.61 -4.86 -10.01
N GLN A 133 -15.41 -3.98 -10.61
CA GLN A 133 -16.84 -3.97 -10.40
C GLN A 133 -17.61 -3.83 -11.71
N ASN A 134 -18.70 -4.57 -11.84
CA ASN A 134 -19.77 -4.27 -12.76
C ASN A 134 -20.84 -3.43 -12.04
N LYS A 135 -21.02 -2.18 -12.45
CA LYS A 135 -21.97 -1.27 -11.77
C LYS A 135 -23.44 -1.67 -11.96
N ASP A 136 -23.74 -2.43 -13.01
CA ASP A 136 -25.10 -2.88 -13.29
C ASP A 136 -25.34 -4.26 -12.65
N ALA A 137 -26.11 -4.30 -11.57
CA ALA A 137 -26.42 -5.53 -10.85
C ALA A 137 -27.31 -6.49 -11.66
N ASN A 138 -28.01 -5.99 -12.67
CA ASN A 138 -28.90 -6.80 -13.51
C ASN A 138 -28.22 -7.35 -14.76
N ASN A 139 -26.98 -6.98 -14.99
CA ASN A 139 -26.21 -7.40 -16.13
C ASN A 139 -25.43 -8.68 -15.82
N SER A 140 -25.84 -9.79 -16.40
CA SER A 140 -25.13 -11.06 -16.27
C SER A 140 -23.91 -11.08 -17.16
N LEU A 141 -22.76 -11.38 -16.59
CA LEU A 141 -21.49 -11.51 -17.28
C LEU A 141 -21.02 -12.97 -17.22
N SER A 142 -20.49 -13.48 -18.33
CA SER A 142 -19.86 -14.80 -18.35
C SER A 142 -18.60 -14.80 -19.21
N GLY A 143 -17.87 -15.92 -19.17
CA GLY A 143 -16.60 -16.04 -19.88
C GLY A 143 -15.45 -15.39 -19.10
N LYS A 144 -14.41 -14.98 -19.83
CA LYS A 144 -13.19 -14.47 -19.21
C LYS A 144 -12.88 -13.05 -19.64
N LEU A 145 -12.24 -12.33 -18.73
CA LEU A 145 -11.53 -11.10 -19.03
C LEU A 145 -10.15 -11.12 -18.38
N ARG A 146 -9.25 -10.29 -18.89
CA ARG A 146 -7.90 -10.12 -18.37
C ARG A 146 -7.65 -8.69 -17.98
N LEU A 147 -6.88 -8.50 -16.91
CA LEU A 147 -6.38 -7.18 -16.49
C LEU A 147 -4.87 -7.19 -16.50
N ARG A 148 -4.28 -6.03 -16.83
CA ARG A 148 -2.86 -5.76 -16.68
C ARG A 148 -2.62 -4.26 -16.52
N HIS A 149 -1.40 -3.91 -16.13
CA HIS A 149 -0.92 -2.52 -16.16
C HIS A 149 -1.80 -1.55 -15.37
N ALA A 150 -2.20 -1.95 -14.14
CA ALA A 150 -2.90 -1.06 -13.25
C ALA A 150 -1.94 -0.06 -12.62
N LYS A 151 -2.26 1.22 -12.71
CA LYS A 151 -1.42 2.32 -12.24
C LYS A 151 -2.24 3.43 -11.61
N VAL A 152 -1.74 3.97 -10.51
CA VAL A 152 -2.20 5.23 -9.92
C VAL A 152 -1.02 6.18 -9.85
N GLU A 153 -1.16 7.39 -10.35
CA GLU A 153 -0.09 8.37 -10.43
C GLU A 153 -0.60 9.78 -10.16
N TYR A 154 0.29 10.70 -9.82
CA TYR A 154 -0.04 12.10 -9.68
C TYR A 154 -0.40 12.74 -11.02
N GLY A 155 -1.28 13.73 -10.96
CA GLY A 155 -1.64 14.52 -12.13
C GLY A 155 -2.87 14.00 -12.85
N SER A 156 -3.16 14.60 -14.00
CA SER A 156 -4.39 14.40 -14.77
C SER A 156 -4.21 13.57 -16.04
N GLU A 157 -3.01 13.07 -16.28
CA GLU A 157 -2.69 12.29 -17.47
C GLU A 157 -2.10 10.94 -17.11
N ALA A 158 -2.53 9.89 -17.81
CA ALA A 158 -1.93 8.56 -17.69
C ALA A 158 -0.63 8.51 -18.49
N THR A 159 0.49 8.34 -17.80
CA THR A 159 1.80 8.12 -18.41
C THR A 159 2.07 6.62 -18.58
N PRO A 160 3.13 6.21 -19.31
CA PRO A 160 3.39 4.79 -19.53
C PRO A 160 3.40 3.97 -18.25
N PHE A 161 2.89 2.75 -18.32
CA PHE A 161 2.86 1.86 -17.18
C PHE A 161 4.28 1.55 -16.69
N GLN A 162 4.43 1.59 -15.39
CA GLN A 162 5.56 1.03 -14.66
C GLN A 162 5.04 0.37 -13.38
N PRO A 163 5.66 -0.73 -12.92
CA PRO A 163 5.29 -1.30 -11.64
C PRO A 163 5.70 -0.40 -10.48
N ASN A 164 5.07 -0.59 -9.33
CA ASN A 164 5.55 0.00 -8.09
C ASN A 164 6.69 -0.88 -7.54
N LEU A 165 7.92 -0.38 -7.62
CA LEU A 165 9.10 -1.11 -7.19
C LEU A 165 9.28 -1.14 -5.66
N LEU A 166 8.55 -0.30 -4.93
CA LEU A 166 8.65 -0.20 -3.48
C LEU A 166 7.84 -1.27 -2.74
N VAL A 167 6.96 -1.97 -3.43
CA VAL A 167 6.07 -2.99 -2.84
C VAL A 167 6.26 -4.34 -3.52
N GLU A 168 5.58 -5.37 -3.01
CA GLU A 168 5.61 -6.71 -3.60
C GLU A 168 5.33 -6.69 -5.12
N PRO A 169 5.97 -7.53 -5.89
CA PRO A 169 6.98 -8.55 -5.50
C PRO A 169 8.42 -8.01 -5.45
N TYR A 170 8.64 -6.73 -5.71
CA TYR A 170 9.97 -6.15 -5.85
C TYR A 170 10.60 -5.74 -4.51
N ASN A 171 9.88 -4.94 -3.72
CA ASN A 171 10.34 -4.43 -2.42
C ASN A 171 11.73 -3.79 -2.47
N ILE A 172 11.95 -2.91 -3.46
CA ILE A 172 13.26 -2.32 -3.75
C ILE A 172 13.32 -0.92 -3.14
N CYS A 173 14.47 -0.54 -2.61
CA CYS A 173 14.77 0.84 -2.30
C CYS A 173 16.14 1.24 -2.87
N ARG A 174 16.31 2.54 -3.13
CA ARG A 174 17.58 3.12 -3.60
C ARG A 174 18.39 3.73 -2.48
N GLU A 175 17.79 3.90 -1.31
CA GLU A 175 18.46 4.38 -0.12
C GLU A 175 18.82 3.20 0.77
N TYR A 176 20.03 3.22 1.31
CA TYR A 176 20.41 2.24 2.32
C TYR A 176 19.66 2.56 3.61
N PRO A 177 18.94 1.61 4.20
CA PRO A 177 18.14 1.87 5.39
C PRO A 177 19.02 2.30 6.58
N ASN A 178 18.54 3.28 7.32
CA ASN A 178 19.13 3.61 8.62
C ASN A 178 18.92 2.47 9.61
N GLU A 179 19.80 2.39 10.58
CA GLU A 179 19.72 1.42 11.66
C GLU A 179 18.36 1.50 12.38
N ASN A 180 17.77 0.34 12.62
CA ASN A 180 16.60 0.21 13.48
C ASN A 180 17.05 0.13 14.94
N LEU A 181 16.70 1.12 15.73
CA LEU A 181 17.04 1.20 17.17
C LEU A 181 16.14 0.34 18.06
N CYS A 182 15.10 -0.25 17.48
CA CYS A 182 14.18 -1.12 18.23
C CYS A 182 14.92 -2.32 18.81
N ASN A 183 14.44 -2.79 19.96
CA ASN A 183 14.97 -4.01 20.57
C ASN A 183 14.73 -5.21 19.63
N PRO A 184 15.76 -5.90 19.17
CA PRO A 184 15.61 -7.00 18.21
C PRO A 184 14.91 -8.24 18.79
N THR A 185 14.72 -8.30 20.10
CA THR A 185 14.01 -9.42 20.76
C THR A 185 12.49 -9.29 20.73
N VAL A 186 11.96 -8.14 20.30
CA VAL A 186 10.52 -7.93 20.15
C VAL A 186 9.98 -8.85 19.06
N LYS A 187 8.92 -9.59 19.39
CA LYS A 187 8.30 -10.54 18.45
C LYS A 187 7.05 -9.94 17.83
N PHE A 188 6.88 -10.17 16.55
CA PHE A 188 5.74 -9.74 15.77
C PHE A 188 5.00 -10.94 15.14
N PRO A 189 3.69 -10.81 14.81
CA PRO A 189 2.86 -9.62 15.00
C PRO A 189 2.45 -9.42 16.45
N ILE A 190 2.23 -8.16 16.83
CA ILE A 190 1.61 -7.80 18.10
C ILE A 190 0.12 -7.56 17.82
N LYS A 191 -0.74 -8.32 18.48
CA LYS A 191 -2.20 -8.18 18.38
C LYS A 191 -2.75 -7.71 19.72
N SER A 192 -3.51 -6.62 19.71
CA SER A 192 -4.05 -6.04 20.92
C SER A 192 -5.34 -5.26 20.64
N SER A 193 -6.26 -5.30 21.62
CA SER A 193 -7.51 -4.53 21.57
C SER A 193 -7.62 -3.57 22.76
N VAL A 194 -6.53 -3.35 23.49
CA VAL A 194 -6.47 -2.38 24.59
C VAL A 194 -5.79 -1.10 24.14
N GLU A 195 -5.87 -0.05 24.95
CA GLU A 195 -5.33 1.27 24.58
C GLU A 195 -3.83 1.22 24.29
N THR A 196 -3.03 0.63 25.17
CA THR A 196 -1.59 0.47 24.97
C THR A 196 -1.32 -0.79 24.15
N LEU A 197 -0.91 -0.62 22.90
CA LEU A 197 -0.63 -1.73 21.99
C LEU A 197 0.73 -2.36 22.22
N TYR A 198 1.72 -1.52 22.52
CA TYR A 198 3.10 -1.93 22.79
C TYR A 198 3.71 -1.05 23.85
N SER A 199 4.40 -1.67 24.79
CA SER A 199 5.16 -1.00 25.83
C SER A 199 6.49 -1.72 25.98
N GLY A 200 7.60 -1.01 25.73
CA GLY A 200 8.91 -1.62 25.79
C GLY A 200 10.03 -0.59 25.91
N ARG A 201 11.23 -1.06 25.73
CA ARG A 201 12.43 -0.25 25.80
C ARG A 201 13.33 -0.53 24.61
N VAL A 202 14.07 0.49 24.17
CA VAL A 202 15.16 0.33 23.20
C VAL A 202 16.48 0.13 23.93
N PRO A 203 17.51 -0.47 23.29
CA PRO A 203 18.79 -0.73 23.93
C PRO A 203 19.54 0.51 24.42
N GLU A 204 19.42 1.63 23.72
CA GLU A 204 20.10 2.88 24.06
C GLU A 204 19.11 3.96 24.43
N ASP A 205 19.47 4.82 25.39
CA ASP A 205 18.65 5.97 25.78
C ASP A 205 18.45 6.93 24.61
N PHE A 206 17.24 7.49 24.50
CA PHE A 206 17.00 8.62 23.60
C PHE A 206 17.76 9.85 24.11
N VAL A 207 18.20 10.68 23.17
CA VAL A 207 19.04 11.84 23.43
C VAL A 207 18.24 13.13 23.33
N LYS A 208 18.24 13.96 24.37
CA LYS A 208 17.58 15.26 24.37
C LYS A 208 18.12 16.14 23.25
N GLY A 209 17.22 16.78 22.50
CA GLY A 209 17.54 17.61 21.34
C GLY A 209 17.58 16.86 20.01
N GLU A 210 17.69 15.54 20.03
CA GLU A 210 17.68 14.72 18.82
C GLU A 210 16.24 14.48 18.32
N THR A 211 16.12 14.26 17.03
CA THR A 211 14.87 13.87 16.37
C THR A 211 14.93 12.42 15.95
N TYR A 212 13.81 11.73 16.13
CA TYR A 212 13.63 10.32 15.75
C TYR A 212 12.39 10.17 14.90
N THR A 213 12.44 9.22 14.00
CA THR A 213 11.29 8.81 13.18
C THR A 213 10.91 7.39 13.55
N VAL A 214 9.63 7.19 13.85
CA VAL A 214 9.05 5.89 14.18
C VAL A 214 8.11 5.47 13.07
N THR A 215 8.28 4.27 12.54
CA THR A 215 7.44 3.73 11.48
C THR A 215 6.97 2.35 11.88
N ILE A 216 5.70 2.07 11.61
CA ILE A 216 5.08 0.77 11.88
C ILE A 216 4.34 0.26 10.65
N GLY A 217 4.40 -1.05 10.44
CA GLY A 217 3.44 -1.76 9.61
C GLY A 217 2.31 -2.21 10.50
N ALA A 218 1.09 -1.71 10.29
CA ALA A 218 0.01 -1.98 11.23
C ALA A 218 -1.36 -1.78 10.60
N THR A 219 -2.36 -2.43 11.21
CA THR A 219 -3.77 -2.29 10.89
C THR A 219 -4.58 -1.93 12.12
N LYS A 220 -5.64 -1.17 11.92
CA LYS A 220 -6.50 -0.65 12.98
C LYS A 220 -7.93 -0.44 12.50
N PRO A 221 -8.92 -0.34 13.40
CA PRO A 221 -10.24 0.18 13.04
C PRO A 221 -10.19 1.65 12.63
N SER A 222 -11.14 2.06 11.82
CA SER A 222 -11.26 3.46 11.32
C SER A 222 -11.51 4.49 12.42
N THR A 223 -12.10 4.04 13.53
CA THR A 223 -12.37 4.91 14.68
C THR A 223 -11.10 5.32 15.42
N GLN A 224 -9.97 4.64 15.16
CA GLN A 224 -8.76 4.80 15.94
C GLN A 224 -7.66 5.51 15.16
N SER A 225 -6.79 6.19 15.91
CA SER A 225 -5.50 6.69 15.45
C SER A 225 -4.40 5.99 16.22
N PHE A 226 -3.24 5.82 15.61
CA PHE A 226 -2.04 5.37 16.31
C PHE A 226 -1.25 6.57 16.84
N GLY A 227 -0.68 6.41 18.03
CA GLY A 227 0.24 7.38 18.60
C GLY A 227 1.44 6.70 19.24
N VAL A 228 2.49 7.48 19.48
CA VAL A 228 3.73 6.99 20.08
C VAL A 228 4.23 7.97 21.13
N TYR A 229 4.77 7.43 22.24
CA TYR A 229 5.58 8.16 23.22
C TYR A 229 7.00 7.62 23.23
N LEU A 230 7.98 8.52 23.17
CA LEU A 230 9.39 8.21 23.35
C LEU A 230 9.91 8.88 24.64
N ALA A 231 10.69 8.15 25.43
CA ALA A 231 11.23 8.61 26.72
C ALA A 231 10.13 9.15 27.65
N LEU A 232 8.94 8.57 27.59
CA LEU A 232 7.72 8.86 28.35
C LEU A 232 7.04 10.21 28.04
N GLU A 233 7.78 11.23 27.67
CA GLU A 233 7.24 12.60 27.63
C GLU A 233 7.17 13.25 26.24
N ASN A 234 7.63 12.57 25.21
CA ASN A 234 7.62 13.08 23.84
C ASN A 234 6.62 12.27 23.03
N HIS A 235 5.72 12.96 22.32
CA HIS A 235 4.54 12.36 21.73
C HIS A 235 4.30 12.81 20.31
N ALA A 236 3.82 11.93 19.47
CA ALA A 236 3.30 12.24 18.14
C ALA A 236 2.22 11.24 17.73
N ILE A 237 1.34 11.70 16.83
CA ILE A 237 0.35 10.86 16.16
C ILE A 237 0.93 10.37 14.84
N PHE A 238 0.75 9.09 14.53
CA PHE A 238 1.17 8.51 13.27
C PHE A 238 0.28 8.98 12.13
N LYS A 239 0.89 9.11 10.95
CA LYS A 239 0.20 9.36 9.68
C LYS A 239 0.53 8.24 8.71
N SER A 240 -0.40 7.94 7.79
CA SER A 240 -0.15 6.96 6.74
C SER A 240 0.98 7.39 5.82
N VAL A 241 1.77 6.42 5.37
CA VAL A 241 2.84 6.63 4.40
C VAL A 241 2.29 6.44 3.00
N GLU A 242 2.39 7.49 2.19
CA GLU A 242 1.94 7.43 0.79
C GLU A 242 2.76 6.41 0.00
N GLY A 243 2.09 5.65 -0.84
CA GLY A 243 2.73 4.62 -1.67
C GLY A 243 3.02 3.29 -0.98
N LEU A 244 2.76 3.17 0.33
CA LEU A 244 2.94 1.92 1.09
C LEU A 244 1.65 1.55 1.81
N PRO A 245 1.10 0.34 1.61
CA PRO A 245 -0.09 -0.09 2.33
C PRO A 245 0.20 -0.36 3.80
N ASN A 246 -0.76 -0.06 4.67
CA ASN A 246 -0.71 -0.36 6.10
C ASN A 246 0.58 0.11 6.80
N THR A 247 1.13 1.23 6.36
CA THR A 247 2.39 1.78 6.88
C THR A 247 2.13 3.16 7.46
N TRP A 248 2.61 3.39 8.69
CA TRP A 248 2.36 4.60 9.46
C TRP A 248 3.65 5.15 10.01
N THR A 249 3.82 6.47 9.99
CA THR A 249 5.05 7.10 10.44
C THR A 249 4.78 8.31 11.31
N ALA A 250 5.66 8.57 12.27
CA ALA A 250 5.64 9.72 13.15
C ALA A 250 7.06 10.21 13.41
N THR A 251 7.26 11.52 13.48
CA THR A 251 8.54 12.14 13.77
C THR A 251 8.45 12.92 15.05
N LEU A 252 9.40 12.71 15.97
CA LEU A 252 9.43 13.32 17.29
C LEU A 252 10.80 13.92 17.57
N LYS A 253 10.80 15.14 18.12
CA LYS A 253 11.99 15.73 18.76
C LYS A 253 11.94 15.39 20.26
N ILE A 254 13.06 14.98 20.82
CA ILE A 254 13.17 14.73 22.25
C ILE A 254 13.40 16.03 22.97
N ASP A 255 12.34 16.61 23.52
CA ASP A 255 12.38 17.85 24.28
C ASP A 255 12.63 17.61 25.76
N ARG A 256 12.18 16.45 26.27
CA ARG A 256 12.29 16.06 27.66
C ARG A 256 12.66 14.59 27.79
N LEU A 257 13.37 14.23 28.86
CA LEU A 257 13.64 12.87 29.23
C LEU A 257 12.87 12.57 30.51
N GLY A 258 11.93 11.61 30.44
CA GLY A 258 11.26 11.09 31.61
C GLY A 258 12.17 10.14 32.40
N GLU A 259 11.64 9.49 33.43
CA GLU A 259 12.38 8.53 34.27
C GLU A 259 12.95 7.37 33.46
N LYS A 260 12.25 6.94 32.43
CA LYS A 260 12.66 5.86 31.53
C LYS A 260 13.09 6.46 30.18
N LYS A 261 14.36 6.80 30.07
CA LYS A 261 14.94 7.51 28.91
C LYS A 261 14.95 6.69 27.62
N ASN A 262 14.69 5.39 27.70
CA ASN A 262 14.66 4.48 26.57
C ASN A 262 13.27 3.83 26.34
N ALA A 263 12.24 4.37 26.98
CA ALA A 263 10.89 3.82 26.88
C ALA A 263 10.22 4.16 25.56
N VAL A 264 9.46 3.20 25.05
CA VAL A 264 8.63 3.33 23.84
C VAL A 264 7.23 2.81 24.17
N TYR A 265 6.20 3.64 23.93
CA TYR A 265 4.81 3.24 24.00
C TYR A 265 4.11 3.54 22.68
N ILE A 266 3.43 2.54 22.14
CA ILE A 266 2.54 2.70 21.01
C ILE A 266 1.13 2.41 21.48
N TYR A 267 0.20 3.28 21.15
CA TYR A 267 -1.17 3.20 21.64
C TYR A 267 -2.17 3.53 20.51
N GLN A 268 -3.42 3.18 20.76
CA GLN A 268 -4.54 3.61 19.95
C GLN A 268 -5.38 4.66 20.69
N SER A 269 -6.01 5.55 19.95
CA SER A 269 -6.82 6.65 20.48
C SER A 269 -8.06 6.88 19.58
N PRO A 270 -9.20 7.26 20.11
CA PRO A 270 -9.50 7.52 21.53
C PRO A 270 -9.71 6.21 22.34
N ALA A 271 -9.49 6.33 23.65
CA ALA A 271 -9.66 5.21 24.57
C ALA A 271 -11.10 4.69 24.65
N SER A 272 -12.07 5.57 24.36
CA SER A 272 -13.50 5.24 24.41
C SER A 272 -13.97 4.31 23.30
N SER A 273 -13.20 4.11 22.25
CA SER A 273 -13.56 3.30 21.08
C SER A 273 -12.50 2.30 20.66
N VAL A 274 -11.67 1.83 21.61
CA VAL A 274 -10.60 0.86 21.32
C VAL A 274 -11.13 -0.36 20.58
N GLY A 275 -10.32 -0.86 19.66
CA GLY A 275 -10.64 -2.02 18.85
C GLY A 275 -9.39 -2.83 18.51
N ALA A 276 -9.58 -3.90 17.74
CA ALA A 276 -8.50 -4.80 17.38
C ALA A 276 -7.49 -4.14 16.45
N CYS A 277 -6.25 -4.04 16.91
CA CYS A 277 -5.09 -3.55 16.16
C CYS A 277 -4.05 -4.65 16.02
N GLN A 278 -3.24 -4.56 14.97
CA GLN A 278 -2.12 -5.46 14.76
C GLN A 278 -0.91 -4.65 14.30
N ILE A 279 0.25 -4.88 14.94
CA ILE A 279 1.52 -4.30 14.53
C ILE A 279 2.39 -5.44 13.98
N ASP A 280 2.76 -5.33 12.71
CA ASP A 280 3.53 -6.36 12.02
C ASP A 280 5.03 -6.15 12.13
N TRP A 281 5.46 -4.89 12.25
CA TRP A 281 6.85 -4.51 12.43
C TRP A 281 6.94 -3.09 12.99
N LEU A 282 8.10 -2.78 13.57
CA LEU A 282 8.40 -1.49 14.20
C LEU A 282 9.82 -1.09 13.83
N LYS A 283 9.97 0.15 13.38
CA LYS A 283 11.28 0.75 13.13
C LYS A 283 11.39 2.09 13.85
N ILE A 284 12.47 2.26 14.59
CA ILE A 284 12.83 3.52 15.24
C ILE A 284 14.20 3.91 14.71
N GLU A 285 14.32 5.11 14.14
CA GLU A 285 15.55 5.58 13.50
C GLU A 285 15.87 7.01 13.87
N LYS A 286 17.13 7.37 13.82
CA LYS A 286 17.60 8.76 14.03
C LYS A 286 17.25 9.61 12.82
N GLY A 287 16.92 10.88 13.06
CA GLY A 287 16.60 11.84 12.03
C GLY A 287 15.09 12.03 11.81
N ASP A 288 14.77 12.93 10.90
CA ASP A 288 13.40 13.35 10.61
C ASP A 288 12.83 12.70 9.33
N THR A 289 13.59 11.83 8.71
CA THR A 289 13.23 11.18 7.45
C THR A 289 13.16 9.67 7.64
N ARG A 290 12.02 9.09 7.24
CA ARG A 290 11.83 7.65 7.23
C ARG A 290 12.69 7.02 6.13
N THR A 291 13.38 5.92 6.47
CA THR A 291 14.02 5.04 5.49
C THR A 291 13.36 3.67 5.50
N PRO A 292 13.51 2.86 4.45
CA PRO A 292 12.89 1.55 4.36
C PRO A 292 13.27 0.61 5.51
N ASN A 293 12.35 -0.28 5.88
CA ASN A 293 12.65 -1.37 6.81
C ASN A 293 13.46 -2.44 6.08
N ILE A 294 14.71 -2.67 6.54
CA ILE A 294 15.65 -3.57 5.87
C ILE A 294 15.12 -5.00 5.68
N GLU A 295 14.28 -5.49 6.60
CA GLU A 295 13.70 -6.83 6.51
C GLU A 295 12.68 -6.98 5.39
N GLN A 296 12.15 -5.87 4.88
CA GLN A 296 11.09 -5.88 3.87
C GLN A 296 11.57 -5.47 2.49
N TYR A 297 12.74 -4.83 2.38
CA TYR A 297 13.19 -4.22 1.14
C TYR A 297 14.49 -4.83 0.65
N LYS A 298 14.66 -4.82 -0.67
CA LYS A 298 15.92 -5.11 -1.33
C LYS A 298 16.60 -3.78 -1.66
N TYR A 299 17.84 -3.63 -1.24
CA TYR A 299 18.61 -2.44 -1.57
C TYR A 299 19.12 -2.51 -3.01
N ARG A 300 18.84 -1.46 -3.77
CA ARG A 300 19.36 -1.30 -5.11
C ARG A 300 20.39 -0.18 -5.12
N GLY A 301 21.64 -0.54 -4.96
CA GLY A 301 22.78 0.36 -4.97
C GLY A 301 23.37 0.59 -6.37
N ILE A 302 24.56 1.13 -6.38
CA ILE A 302 25.34 1.37 -7.61
C ILE A 302 25.66 0.02 -8.28
N GLY A 303 25.46 -0.04 -9.60
CA GLY A 303 25.79 -1.22 -10.40
C GLY A 303 24.69 -2.27 -10.50
N MET A 304 23.59 -2.13 -9.77
CA MET A 304 22.44 -3.02 -9.91
C MET A 304 21.62 -2.63 -11.15
N ARG A 305 21.06 -3.63 -11.81
CA ARG A 305 20.28 -3.44 -13.04
C ARG A 305 18.79 -3.38 -12.75
N ASP A 306 18.07 -2.64 -13.58
CA ASP A 306 16.61 -2.75 -13.64
C ASP A 306 16.23 -4.10 -14.23
N SER A 307 15.30 -4.79 -13.61
CA SER A 307 14.78 -6.06 -14.09
C SER A 307 13.32 -6.22 -13.70
N ASN A 308 12.59 -6.94 -14.52
CA ASN A 308 11.23 -7.36 -14.22
C ASN A 308 11.18 -8.64 -13.38
N ASN A 309 12.33 -9.26 -13.16
CA ASN A 309 12.45 -10.46 -12.36
C ASN A 309 12.91 -10.10 -10.94
N PRO A 310 12.06 -10.29 -9.92
CA PRO A 310 12.41 -9.96 -8.53
C PRO A 310 13.67 -10.67 -8.01
N LYS A 311 14.05 -11.79 -8.62
CA LYS A 311 15.25 -12.53 -8.23
C LYS A 311 16.54 -11.83 -8.59
N ASP A 312 16.50 -10.86 -9.53
CA ASP A 312 17.67 -10.09 -9.92
C ASP A 312 18.01 -9.00 -8.89
N TYR A 313 17.12 -8.78 -7.92
CA TYR A 313 17.31 -7.78 -6.87
C TYR A 313 17.51 -8.50 -5.54
N VAL A 314 18.56 -8.14 -4.85
CA VAL A 314 18.91 -8.73 -3.55
C VAL A 314 19.24 -7.63 -2.55
N TRP A 315 19.04 -7.90 -1.27
CA TRP A 315 19.64 -7.09 -0.23
C TRP A 315 21.13 -7.14 -0.38
N ASP A 316 21.72 -5.97 -0.46
CA ASP A 316 23.12 -5.84 -0.73
C ASP A 316 23.84 -5.10 0.38
N LEU A 317 25.09 -4.83 0.15
CA LEU A 317 26.00 -4.20 1.07
C LEU A 317 25.68 -2.71 1.23
N ALA A 318 26.13 -2.14 2.31
CA ALA A 318 26.16 -0.68 2.48
C ALA A 318 26.90 -0.03 1.30
N PRO A 319 26.58 1.22 0.91
CA PRO A 319 27.15 1.86 -0.27
C PRO A 319 28.66 1.82 -0.37
N GLU A 320 29.39 1.87 0.75
CA GLU A 320 30.85 1.79 0.79
C GLU A 320 31.43 0.45 0.33
N TYR A 321 30.61 -0.59 0.23
CA TYR A 321 31.03 -1.91 -0.27
C TYR A 321 30.64 -2.15 -1.72
N VAL A 322 29.69 -1.39 -2.24
CA VAL A 322 29.17 -1.58 -3.60
C VAL A 322 30.17 -1.10 -4.65
N GLU A 323 30.97 -0.08 -4.34
CA GLU A 323 31.95 0.51 -5.24
C GLU A 323 33.15 -0.42 -5.53
N ASP A 324 33.42 -1.37 -4.65
CA ASP A 324 34.56 -2.29 -4.76
C ASP A 324 34.27 -3.52 -5.63
N ASN A 325 33.06 -3.62 -6.14
CA ASN A 325 32.59 -4.70 -7.00
C ASN A 325 32.26 -4.20 -8.42
#